data_c1a113687e3766856da2722b79ba0043
#
_entry.id   c1a113687e3766856da2722b79ba0043
#
_cell.length_a   1.000
_cell.length_b   1.000
_cell.length_c   1.000
_cell.angle_alpha   90.00
_cell.angle_beta   90.00
_cell.angle_gamma   90.00
#
_symmetry.space_group_name_H-M   'P 1'
#
loop_
_entity.id
_entity.type
_entity.pdbx_description
1 polymer ?
#
loop_
_entity_poly.entity_id
_entity_poly.type
_entity_poly.pdbx_seq_one_letter_code
_entity_poly.pdbx_strand_id
1 'polypeptide(L)'
;MEETFNITVEMLKVKEACASGMRDFLKEFPREQYPDGADYQEVLNRCAEHKRPNYAEWLLNEFGATNTTLSVDEINTDGYVFFAGRIEARGKIRCKAIMAGEAIKAGREIKAGWGIKAGREIKAGWGIKAGEGIKAGWGIKAGCGIEAGRDIEAGEGIEAGREIKAGEGIKAGWGIKAGEDFGVYAGLAVRLSYKSRDAKITAKEKPANIICGEWVPFDD
;
A
#
# COMPACT_ATOMS: atom_id res chain seq x y z
N MET A 1 -23.51 -11.52 5.22
CA MET A 1 -22.61 -12.26 6.11
C MET A 1 -21.21 -11.88 5.72
N GLU A 2 -20.48 -11.27 6.64
CA GLU A 2 -19.05 -10.98 6.41
C GLU A 2 -18.33 -12.33 6.39
N GLU A 3 -17.75 -12.69 5.26
CA GLU A 3 -16.91 -13.89 5.16
C GLU A 3 -15.56 -13.59 5.83
N THR A 4 -15.53 -13.70 7.14
CA THR A 4 -14.26 -13.86 7.86
C THR A 4 -13.93 -15.36 7.85
N PHE A 5 -12.65 -15.67 7.72
CA PHE A 5 -12.15 -17.04 7.82
C PHE A 5 -10.99 -17.10 8.80
N ASN A 6 -10.80 -18.27 9.39
CA ASN A 6 -9.73 -18.47 10.35
C ASN A 6 -8.44 -18.88 9.64
N ILE A 7 -7.34 -18.30 10.05
CA ILE A 7 -5.99 -18.74 9.70
C ILE A 7 -5.61 -19.90 10.60
N THR A 8 -5.35 -21.07 10.03
CA THR A 8 -4.91 -22.27 10.76
C THR A 8 -3.41 -22.52 10.58
N VAL A 9 -2.84 -23.33 11.49
CA VAL A 9 -1.43 -23.73 11.40
C VAL A 9 -1.17 -24.55 10.11
N GLU A 10 -2.13 -25.34 9.69
CA GLU A 10 -2.08 -26.15 8.48
C GLU A 10 -2.02 -25.26 7.23
N MET A 11 -2.86 -24.22 7.17
CA MET A 11 -2.83 -23.22 6.09
C MET A 11 -1.48 -22.50 6.03
N LEU A 12 -0.94 -22.08 7.18
CA LEU A 12 0.37 -21.43 7.24
C LEU A 12 1.50 -22.35 6.75
N LYS A 13 1.43 -23.67 7.04
CA LYS A 13 2.40 -24.64 6.53
C LYS A 13 2.28 -24.81 5.02
N VAL A 14 1.06 -24.96 4.49
CA VAL A 14 0.82 -25.10 3.04
C VAL A 14 1.32 -23.89 2.27
N LYS A 15 1.20 -22.70 2.86
CA LYS A 15 1.70 -21.43 2.30
C LYS A 15 3.18 -21.17 2.60
N GLU A 16 3.89 -22.13 3.16
CA GLU A 16 5.33 -22.04 3.47
C GLU A 16 5.71 -20.85 4.38
N ALA A 17 4.87 -20.57 5.38
CA ALA A 17 5.18 -19.54 6.36
C ALA A 17 6.54 -19.78 7.01
N CYS A 18 7.34 -18.73 7.14
CA CYS A 18 8.68 -18.84 7.73
C CYS A 18 8.62 -19.32 9.20
N ALA A 19 9.69 -19.98 9.66
CA ALA A 19 9.75 -20.55 10.99
C ALA A 19 9.53 -19.51 12.13
N SER A 20 9.97 -18.28 11.95
CA SER A 20 9.71 -17.19 12.91
C SER A 20 8.24 -16.78 12.93
N GLY A 21 7.60 -16.63 11.76
CA GLY A 21 6.19 -16.29 11.67
C GLY A 21 5.30 -17.38 12.26
N MET A 22 5.62 -18.64 11.99
CA MET A 22 4.91 -19.80 12.58
C MET A 22 5.02 -19.82 14.10
N ARG A 23 6.21 -19.58 14.65
CA ARG A 23 6.43 -19.54 16.10
C ARG A 23 5.69 -18.37 16.75
N ASP A 24 5.75 -17.18 16.14
CA ASP A 24 5.06 -16.00 16.64
C ASP A 24 3.53 -16.21 16.59
N PHE A 25 2.99 -16.81 15.51
CA PHE A 25 1.58 -17.18 15.42
C PHE A 25 1.13 -18.14 16.55
N LEU A 26 1.87 -19.23 16.77
CA LEU A 26 1.53 -20.21 17.83
C LEU A 26 1.65 -19.64 19.24
N LYS A 27 2.47 -18.63 19.45
CA LYS A 27 2.59 -17.91 20.72
C LYS A 27 1.38 -17.01 20.99
N GLU A 28 0.91 -16.29 19.96
CA GLU A 28 -0.25 -15.39 20.06
C GLU A 28 -1.59 -16.14 20.05
N PHE A 29 -1.65 -17.26 19.30
CA PHE A 29 -2.84 -18.09 19.07
C PHE A 29 -2.54 -19.56 19.42
N PRO A 30 -2.41 -19.90 20.73
CA PRO A 30 -2.16 -21.28 21.16
C PRO A 30 -3.31 -22.21 20.73
N ARG A 31 -2.97 -23.42 20.26
CA ARG A 31 -3.94 -24.40 19.75
C ARG A 31 -5.03 -24.77 20.75
N GLU A 32 -4.71 -24.75 22.04
CA GLU A 32 -5.64 -25.06 23.13
C GLU A 32 -6.78 -24.02 23.24
N GLN A 33 -6.49 -22.76 22.87
CA GLN A 33 -7.45 -21.65 22.89
C GLN A 33 -8.07 -21.38 21.50
N TYR A 34 -7.35 -21.72 20.45
CA TYR A 34 -7.72 -21.50 19.05
C TYR A 34 -7.69 -22.82 18.25
N PRO A 35 -8.53 -23.82 18.60
CA PRO A 35 -8.49 -25.13 17.95
C PRO A 35 -8.82 -25.07 16.46
N ASP A 36 -9.70 -24.15 16.05
CA ASP A 36 -10.14 -23.92 14.67
C ASP A 36 -9.36 -22.80 13.97
N GLY A 37 -8.22 -22.38 14.53
CA GLY A 37 -7.43 -21.25 14.05
C GLY A 37 -7.91 -19.90 14.59
N ALA A 38 -7.24 -18.82 14.19
CA ALA A 38 -7.55 -17.44 14.60
C ALA A 38 -8.17 -16.65 13.45
N ASP A 39 -9.12 -15.78 13.75
CA ASP A 39 -9.73 -14.89 12.75
C ASP A 39 -8.68 -14.10 12.00
N TYR A 40 -8.80 -14.03 10.67
CA TYR A 40 -7.81 -13.39 9.80
C TYR A 40 -7.56 -11.94 10.16
N GLN A 41 -8.61 -11.18 10.47
CA GLN A 41 -8.44 -9.77 10.86
C GLN A 41 -7.77 -9.65 12.23
N GLU A 42 -8.05 -10.56 13.16
CA GLU A 42 -7.36 -10.60 14.46
C GLU A 42 -5.86 -10.85 14.28
N VAL A 43 -5.47 -11.77 13.40
CA VAL A 43 -4.06 -12.01 13.07
C VAL A 43 -3.39 -10.75 12.50
N LEU A 44 -4.05 -10.02 11.61
CA LEU A 44 -3.54 -8.75 11.08
C LEU A 44 -3.44 -7.67 12.18
N ASN A 45 -4.40 -7.62 13.11
CA ASN A 45 -4.35 -6.69 14.23
C ASN A 45 -3.14 -6.98 15.15
N ARG A 46 -2.84 -8.26 15.42
CA ARG A 46 -1.62 -8.63 16.16
C ARG A 46 -0.34 -8.25 15.41
N CYS A 47 -0.32 -8.39 14.09
CA CYS A 47 0.79 -7.88 13.28
C CYS A 47 0.97 -6.37 13.43
N ALA A 48 -0.12 -5.60 13.51
CA ALA A 48 -0.07 -4.15 13.71
C ALA A 48 0.45 -3.78 15.11
N GLU A 49 -0.06 -4.41 16.15
CA GLU A 49 0.36 -4.23 17.55
C GLU A 49 1.84 -4.53 17.76
N HIS A 50 2.31 -5.65 17.19
CA HIS A 50 3.72 -6.07 17.26
C HIS A 50 4.63 -5.41 16.22
N LYS A 51 4.14 -4.45 15.44
CA LYS A 51 4.90 -3.70 14.42
C LYS A 51 5.57 -4.64 13.41
N ARG A 52 4.81 -5.61 12.88
CA ARG A 52 5.25 -6.63 11.92
C ARG A 52 4.65 -6.42 10.51
N PRO A 53 4.99 -5.31 9.81
CA PRO A 53 4.41 -5.04 8.48
C PRO A 53 4.74 -6.15 7.47
N ASN A 54 5.92 -6.77 7.56
CA ASN A 54 6.31 -7.84 6.64
C ASN A 54 5.41 -9.08 6.78
N TYR A 55 4.97 -9.41 8.00
CA TYR A 55 4.03 -10.53 8.20
C TYR A 55 2.64 -10.18 7.69
N ALA A 56 2.18 -8.96 7.96
CA ALA A 56 0.88 -8.49 7.43
C ALA A 56 0.88 -8.47 5.90
N GLU A 57 1.95 -7.99 5.28
CA GLU A 57 2.10 -7.97 3.83
C GLU A 57 2.10 -9.40 3.25
N TRP A 58 2.84 -10.32 3.85
CA TRP A 58 2.85 -11.73 3.45
C TRP A 58 1.45 -12.36 3.58
N LEU A 59 0.76 -12.13 4.70
CA LEU A 59 -0.60 -12.62 4.92
C LEU A 59 -1.58 -12.09 3.86
N LEU A 60 -1.55 -10.79 3.56
CA LEU A 60 -2.41 -10.18 2.56
C LEU A 60 -2.11 -10.71 1.14
N ASN A 61 -0.86 -11.02 0.83
CA ASN A 61 -0.48 -11.60 -0.46
C ASN A 61 -0.92 -13.06 -0.60
N GLU A 62 -0.78 -13.87 0.46
CA GLU A 62 -1.05 -15.31 0.42
C GLU A 62 -2.53 -15.67 0.58
N PHE A 63 -3.25 -14.92 1.41
CA PHE A 63 -4.66 -15.19 1.72
C PHE A 63 -5.63 -14.25 0.99
N GLY A 64 -5.12 -13.16 0.43
CA GLY A 64 -5.92 -12.21 -0.36
C GLY A 64 -6.81 -11.30 0.49
N ALA A 65 -7.73 -10.63 -0.20
CA ALA A 65 -8.68 -9.71 0.40
C ALA A 65 -9.96 -10.41 0.84
N THR A 66 -10.56 -9.91 1.92
CA THR A 66 -11.95 -10.23 2.30
C THR A 66 -12.92 -9.22 1.71
N ASN A 67 -14.23 -9.54 1.73
CA ASN A 67 -15.30 -8.62 1.31
C ASN A 67 -15.71 -7.63 2.40
N THR A 68 -14.97 -7.58 3.51
CA THR A 68 -15.27 -6.70 4.64
C THR A 68 -14.87 -5.25 4.37
N THR A 69 -15.55 -4.30 4.98
CA THR A 69 -15.25 -2.87 4.86
C THR A 69 -15.17 -2.22 6.24
N LEU A 70 -14.02 -1.62 6.54
CA LEU A 70 -13.84 -0.74 7.70
C LEU A 70 -14.28 0.67 7.31
N SER A 71 -15.48 1.07 7.71
CA SER A 71 -16.03 2.41 7.47
C SER A 71 -15.92 3.26 8.72
N VAL A 72 -15.18 4.36 8.65
CA VAL A 72 -14.91 5.27 9.78
C VAL A 72 -14.97 6.73 9.34
N ASP A 73 -15.11 7.64 10.30
CA ASP A 73 -15.04 9.08 10.00
C ASP A 73 -13.61 9.49 9.66
N GLU A 74 -12.64 9.12 10.46
CA GLU A 74 -11.21 9.31 10.17
C GLU A 74 -10.35 8.29 10.93
N ILE A 75 -9.12 8.10 10.44
CA ILE A 75 -8.08 7.36 11.14
C ILE A 75 -6.98 8.35 11.54
N ASN A 76 -6.69 8.42 12.84
CA ASN A 76 -5.60 9.24 13.36
C ASN A 76 -4.88 8.47 14.48
N THR A 77 -3.77 7.84 14.15
CA THR A 77 -2.98 7.01 15.06
C THR A 77 -1.50 7.07 14.71
N ASP A 78 -0.63 6.89 15.70
CA ASP A 78 0.81 6.70 15.46
C ASP A 78 1.18 5.21 15.25
N GLY A 79 0.16 4.34 15.25
CA GLY A 79 0.28 2.89 15.03
C GLY A 79 0.22 2.47 13.57
N TYR A 80 0.22 1.17 13.39
CA TYR A 80 0.02 0.50 12.09
C TYR A 80 -1.46 0.17 11.91
N VAL A 81 -1.94 0.18 10.67
CA VAL A 81 -3.31 -0.18 10.32
C VAL A 81 -3.26 -1.24 9.22
N PHE A 82 -3.62 -2.48 9.55
CA PHE A 82 -3.66 -3.58 8.60
C PHE A 82 -5.07 -4.16 8.57
N PHE A 83 -5.66 -4.25 7.39
CA PHE A 83 -7.04 -4.68 7.22
C PHE A 83 -7.19 -5.64 6.04
N ALA A 84 -7.88 -6.75 6.25
CA ALA A 84 -8.03 -7.78 5.23
C ALA A 84 -8.87 -7.35 4.02
N GLY A 85 -9.83 -6.44 4.21
CA GLY A 85 -10.73 -5.95 3.17
C GLY A 85 -10.43 -4.52 2.73
N ARG A 86 -11.48 -3.69 2.69
CA ARG A 86 -11.46 -2.29 2.27
C ARG A 86 -11.46 -1.34 3.47
N ILE A 87 -10.69 -0.27 3.40
CA ILE A 87 -10.70 0.83 4.36
C ILE A 87 -11.32 2.06 3.69
N GLU A 88 -12.39 2.61 4.27
CA GLU A 88 -13.06 3.82 3.82
C GLU A 88 -13.18 4.82 4.96
N ALA A 89 -12.48 5.95 4.87
CA ALA A 89 -12.59 7.07 5.79
C ALA A 89 -13.29 8.25 5.11
N ARG A 90 -14.29 8.86 5.76
CA ARG A 90 -14.94 10.08 5.25
C ARG A 90 -14.00 11.28 5.27
N GLY A 91 -13.12 11.35 6.26
CA GLY A 91 -12.14 12.39 6.48
C GLY A 91 -10.73 11.97 6.03
N LYS A 92 -9.76 12.23 6.89
CA LYS A 92 -8.34 11.91 6.66
C LYS A 92 -7.94 10.56 7.25
N ILE A 93 -6.88 10.01 6.70
CA ILE A 93 -6.16 8.86 7.26
C ILE A 93 -4.75 9.33 7.61
N ARG A 94 -4.36 9.20 8.88
CA ARG A 94 -3.01 9.44 9.36
C ARG A 94 -2.57 8.29 10.27
N CYS A 95 -1.45 7.66 9.93
CA CYS A 95 -0.93 6.49 10.66
C CYS A 95 0.57 6.31 10.43
N LYS A 96 1.17 5.30 11.07
CA LYS A 96 2.57 4.93 10.82
C LYS A 96 2.73 4.24 9.46
N ALA A 97 1.94 3.22 9.19
CA ALA A 97 1.80 2.57 7.89
C ALA A 97 0.39 2.00 7.76
N ILE A 98 -0.09 1.84 6.53
CA ILE A 98 -1.42 1.30 6.27
C ILE A 98 -1.37 0.28 5.13
N MET A 99 -2.02 -0.86 5.34
CA MET A 99 -2.19 -1.89 4.33
C MET A 99 -3.65 -2.37 4.32
N ALA A 100 -4.19 -2.56 3.13
CA ALA A 100 -5.51 -3.14 2.93
C ALA A 100 -5.45 -4.23 1.86
N GLY A 101 -6.16 -5.33 2.07
CA GLY A 101 -6.26 -6.42 1.09
C GLY A 101 -6.93 -5.96 -0.20
N GLU A 102 -7.93 -5.08 -0.12
CA GLU A 102 -8.64 -4.56 -1.28
C GLU A 102 -8.26 -3.11 -1.60
N ALA A 103 -8.83 -2.14 -0.90
CA ALA A 103 -8.69 -0.73 -1.26
C ALA A 103 -8.56 0.18 -0.02
N ILE A 104 -7.95 1.35 -0.21
CA ILE A 104 -7.87 2.41 0.78
C ILE A 104 -8.47 3.67 0.18
N LYS A 105 -9.54 4.20 0.80
CA LYS A 105 -10.19 5.42 0.37
C LYS A 105 -10.30 6.43 1.50
N ALA A 106 -9.97 7.68 1.22
CA ALA A 106 -10.19 8.81 2.13
C ALA A 106 -10.89 9.96 1.41
N GLY A 107 -11.85 10.60 2.07
CA GLY A 107 -12.49 11.79 1.55
C GLY A 107 -11.54 12.99 1.49
N ARG A 108 -10.49 12.98 2.29
CA ARG A 108 -9.45 14.02 2.33
C ARG A 108 -8.07 13.43 2.05
N GLU A 109 -7.13 13.56 2.96
CA GLU A 109 -5.72 13.17 2.82
C GLU A 109 -5.47 11.75 3.35
N ILE A 110 -4.55 11.02 2.69
CA ILE A 110 -3.93 9.80 3.23
C ILE A 110 -2.46 10.12 3.51
N LYS A 111 -2.05 10.01 4.78
CA LYS A 111 -0.67 10.25 5.20
C LYS A 111 -0.16 9.11 6.06
N ALA A 112 0.91 8.47 5.62
CA ALA A 112 1.62 7.46 6.39
C ALA A 112 3.07 7.86 6.63
N GLY A 113 3.57 7.60 7.85
CA GLY A 113 4.99 7.83 8.18
C GLY A 113 5.92 6.91 7.39
N TRP A 114 5.43 5.71 7.04
CA TRP A 114 6.14 4.71 6.22
C TRP A 114 5.39 4.48 4.92
N GLY A 115 4.87 3.28 4.68
CA GLY A 115 4.27 2.88 3.42
C GLY A 115 2.74 2.89 3.41
N ILE A 116 2.18 2.96 2.21
CA ILE A 116 0.76 2.81 1.92
C ILE A 116 0.62 1.70 0.88
N LYS A 117 -0.11 0.61 1.20
CA LYS A 117 -0.30 -0.51 0.29
C LYS A 117 -1.75 -0.95 0.22
N ALA A 118 -2.26 -1.18 -0.99
CA ALA A 118 -3.57 -1.79 -1.23
C ALA A 118 -3.49 -2.85 -2.33
N GLY A 119 -4.28 -3.91 -2.21
CA GLY A 119 -4.39 -4.95 -3.24
C GLY A 119 -4.96 -4.43 -4.56
N ARG A 120 -5.82 -3.40 -4.51
CA ARG A 120 -6.42 -2.77 -5.69
C ARG A 120 -6.16 -1.27 -5.75
N GLU A 121 -7.03 -0.45 -5.18
CA GLU A 121 -7.04 1.00 -5.37
C GLU A 121 -6.61 1.77 -4.12
N ILE A 122 -5.87 2.87 -4.30
CA ILE A 122 -5.64 3.88 -3.29
C ILE A 122 -6.20 5.20 -3.80
N LYS A 123 -7.18 5.78 -3.08
CA LYS A 123 -7.85 7.00 -3.49
C LYS A 123 -7.99 8.01 -2.37
N ALA A 124 -7.63 9.26 -2.64
CA ALA A 124 -7.84 10.38 -1.73
C ALA A 124 -8.51 11.57 -2.42
N GLY A 125 -9.44 12.24 -1.75
CA GLY A 125 -10.04 13.47 -2.25
C GLY A 125 -9.04 14.61 -2.36
N TRP A 126 -8.01 14.60 -1.50
CA TRP A 126 -6.91 15.58 -1.53
C TRP A 126 -5.60 14.90 -1.92
N GLY A 127 -4.63 14.80 -1.03
CA GLY A 127 -3.31 14.28 -1.32
C GLY A 127 -3.05 12.89 -0.74
N ILE A 128 -2.04 12.22 -1.28
CA ILE A 128 -1.52 10.96 -0.77
C ILE A 128 -0.03 11.17 -0.48
N LYS A 129 0.40 10.91 0.77
CA LYS A 129 1.79 11.07 1.18
C LYS A 129 2.28 9.89 2.00
N ALA A 130 3.42 9.32 1.61
CA ALA A 130 4.12 8.28 2.34
C ALA A 130 5.59 8.66 2.58
N GLY A 131 6.13 8.32 3.76
CA GLY A 131 7.56 8.50 4.05
C GLY A 131 8.44 7.53 3.27
N GLU A 132 7.90 6.38 2.90
CA GLU A 132 8.55 5.39 2.03
C GLU A 132 7.76 5.21 0.73
N GLY A 133 7.24 4.03 0.44
CA GLY A 133 6.59 3.72 -0.83
C GLY A 133 5.06 3.78 -0.79
N ILE A 134 4.47 3.96 -1.97
CA ILE A 134 3.03 3.85 -2.22
C ILE A 134 2.82 2.78 -3.27
N LYS A 135 2.03 1.73 -2.95
CA LYS A 135 1.80 0.62 -3.87
C LYS A 135 0.34 0.21 -3.94
N ALA A 136 -0.18 0.12 -5.15
CA ALA A 136 -1.52 -0.39 -5.44
C ALA A 136 -1.48 -1.45 -6.55
N GLY A 137 -2.29 -2.51 -6.42
CA GLY A 137 -2.40 -3.53 -7.46
C GLY A 137 -3.03 -3.01 -8.75
N TRP A 138 -3.92 -2.00 -8.64
CA TRP A 138 -4.56 -1.34 -9.78
C TRP A 138 -4.13 0.11 -9.88
N GLY A 139 -4.84 1.04 -9.29
CA GLY A 139 -4.62 2.46 -9.50
C GLY A 139 -4.38 3.28 -8.23
N ILE A 140 -3.71 4.41 -8.40
CA ILE A 140 -3.49 5.42 -7.35
C ILE A 140 -4.06 6.74 -7.84
N LYS A 141 -5.03 7.31 -7.10
CA LYS A 141 -5.67 8.57 -7.50
C LYS A 141 -5.77 9.57 -6.35
N ALA A 142 -5.32 10.79 -6.59
CA ALA A 142 -5.44 11.91 -5.66
C ALA A 142 -6.03 13.16 -6.33
N GLY A 143 -6.90 13.88 -5.64
CA GLY A 143 -7.42 15.19 -6.11
C GLY A 143 -6.35 16.29 -6.10
N CYS A 144 -5.31 16.15 -5.27
CA CYS A 144 -4.13 17.00 -5.26
C CYS A 144 -2.88 16.19 -5.62
N GLY A 145 -1.80 16.33 -4.85
CA GLY A 145 -0.52 15.68 -5.17
C GLY A 145 -0.37 14.27 -4.59
N ILE A 146 0.54 13.51 -5.18
CA ILE A 146 1.01 12.21 -4.68
C ILE A 146 2.50 12.33 -4.41
N GLU A 147 2.92 11.99 -3.18
CA GLU A 147 4.33 12.09 -2.76
C GLU A 147 4.77 10.83 -2.00
N ALA A 148 5.87 10.24 -2.42
CA ALA A 148 6.52 9.13 -1.73
C ALA A 148 8.01 9.43 -1.50
N GLY A 149 8.54 9.04 -0.34
CA GLY A 149 9.98 9.16 -0.05
C GLY A 149 10.84 8.21 -0.88
N ARG A 150 10.22 7.12 -1.39
CA ARG A 150 10.86 6.15 -2.29
C ARG A 150 10.03 5.98 -3.56
N ASP A 151 9.43 4.83 -3.77
CA ASP A 151 8.75 4.47 -5.01
C ASP A 151 7.24 4.72 -4.97
N ILE A 152 6.67 4.96 -6.15
CA ILE A 152 5.22 4.94 -6.39
C ILE A 152 4.94 3.88 -7.46
N GLU A 153 4.19 2.85 -7.11
CA GLU A 153 3.86 1.74 -8.02
C GLU A 153 2.35 1.51 -8.13
N ALA A 154 1.85 1.39 -9.34
CA ALA A 154 0.50 0.96 -9.65
C ALA A 154 0.48 -0.07 -10.78
N GLY A 155 -0.38 -1.09 -10.69
CA GLY A 155 -0.56 -2.08 -11.76
C GLY A 155 -1.20 -1.48 -13.02
N GLU A 156 -2.02 -0.44 -12.85
CA GLU A 156 -2.66 0.29 -13.96
C GLU A 156 -2.15 1.74 -14.02
N GLY A 157 -2.89 2.69 -13.46
CA GLY A 157 -2.61 4.12 -13.62
C GLY A 157 -2.31 4.86 -12.33
N ILE A 158 -1.57 5.97 -12.46
CA ILE A 158 -1.32 6.93 -11.39
C ILE A 158 -1.84 8.28 -11.84
N GLU A 159 -2.79 8.86 -11.09
CA GLU A 159 -3.41 10.14 -11.44
C GLU A 159 -3.39 11.09 -10.23
N ALA A 160 -2.90 12.30 -10.44
CA ALA A 160 -2.95 13.39 -9.47
C ALA A 160 -3.47 14.68 -10.10
N GLY A 161 -4.27 15.43 -9.37
CA GLY A 161 -4.72 16.77 -9.81
C GLY A 161 -3.61 17.82 -9.77
N ARG A 162 -2.48 17.50 -9.10
CA ARG A 162 -1.26 18.30 -9.06
C ARG A 162 -0.04 17.45 -9.37
N GLU A 163 1.05 17.66 -8.67
CA GLU A 163 2.33 16.97 -8.90
C GLU A 163 2.34 15.52 -8.40
N ILE A 164 3.17 14.71 -9.04
CA ILE A 164 3.53 13.35 -8.62
C ILE A 164 5.03 13.33 -8.33
N LYS A 165 5.42 13.02 -7.10
CA LYS A 165 6.81 13.07 -6.63
C LYS A 165 7.23 11.76 -5.98
N ALA A 166 8.33 11.18 -6.44
CA ALA A 166 8.95 10.02 -5.85
C ALA A 166 10.44 10.29 -5.55
N GLY A 167 10.91 9.82 -4.41
CA GLY A 167 12.33 9.86 -4.07
C GLY A 167 13.16 8.99 -4.98
N GLU A 168 12.62 7.85 -5.42
CA GLU A 168 13.23 6.90 -6.34
C GLU A 168 12.43 6.83 -7.65
N GLY A 169 11.78 5.72 -7.96
CA GLY A 169 11.08 5.49 -9.20
C GLY A 169 9.57 5.70 -9.16
N ILE A 170 8.96 5.84 -10.34
CA ILE A 170 7.51 5.84 -10.52
C ILE A 170 7.18 4.80 -11.58
N LYS A 171 6.30 3.84 -11.25
CA LYS A 171 5.90 2.76 -12.16
C LYS A 171 4.39 2.62 -12.24
N ALA A 172 3.86 2.62 -13.46
CA ALA A 172 2.47 2.33 -13.75
C ALA A 172 2.38 1.39 -14.95
N GLY A 173 1.43 0.46 -14.96
CA GLY A 173 1.22 -0.44 -16.09
C GLY A 173 0.71 0.28 -17.33
N TRP A 174 -0.11 1.32 -17.16
CA TRP A 174 -0.68 2.08 -18.27
C TRP A 174 -0.10 3.48 -18.37
N GLY A 175 -0.51 4.38 -17.51
CA GLY A 175 -0.16 5.78 -17.65
C GLY A 175 0.02 6.49 -16.32
N ILE A 176 0.74 7.61 -16.38
CA ILE A 176 0.99 8.49 -15.25
C ILE A 176 0.55 9.89 -15.65
N LYS A 177 -0.42 10.47 -14.92
CA LYS A 177 -0.99 11.77 -15.23
C LYS A 177 -0.93 12.71 -14.04
N ALA A 178 -0.15 13.77 -14.15
CA ALA A 178 -0.18 14.93 -13.26
C ALA A 178 -1.16 15.99 -13.79
N GLY A 179 -1.55 16.97 -12.96
CA GLY A 179 -2.35 18.10 -13.41
C GLY A 179 -1.66 18.90 -14.52
N GLU A 180 -2.42 19.67 -15.31
CA GLU A 180 -1.92 20.36 -16.53
C GLU A 180 -0.72 21.28 -16.26
N ASP A 181 -0.74 22.02 -15.15
CA ASP A 181 0.35 22.93 -14.75
C ASP A 181 1.38 22.28 -13.82
N PHE A 182 1.33 20.98 -13.63
CA PHE A 182 2.15 20.25 -12.65
C PHE A 182 3.01 19.17 -13.30
N GLY A 183 4.12 18.83 -12.63
CA GLY A 183 5.09 17.88 -13.16
C GLY A 183 5.11 16.53 -12.48
N VAL A 184 5.77 15.60 -13.17
CA VAL A 184 6.15 14.27 -12.67
C VAL A 184 7.64 14.29 -12.33
N TYR A 185 7.98 13.91 -11.11
CA TYR A 185 9.33 13.95 -10.57
C TYR A 185 9.71 12.58 -10.00
N ALA A 186 10.68 11.92 -10.61
CA ALA A 186 11.29 10.71 -10.07
C ALA A 186 12.77 10.95 -9.74
N GLY A 187 13.30 10.23 -8.76
CA GLY A 187 14.70 10.31 -8.37
C GLY A 187 15.07 11.54 -7.55
N LEU A 188 14.13 12.12 -6.81
CA LEU A 188 14.40 13.30 -5.98
C LEU A 188 15.36 13.01 -4.81
N ALA A 189 15.41 11.76 -4.32
CA ALA A 189 16.31 11.29 -3.28
C ALA A 189 17.49 10.48 -3.79
N VAL A 190 17.61 10.25 -5.11
CA VAL A 190 18.65 9.44 -5.71
C VAL A 190 19.94 10.26 -5.89
N ARG A 191 21.07 9.69 -5.47
CA ARG A 191 22.40 10.30 -5.73
C ARG A 191 22.65 10.40 -7.24
N LEU A 192 23.35 11.45 -7.68
CA LEU A 192 23.65 11.70 -9.10
C LEU A 192 24.26 10.47 -9.82
N SER A 193 25.13 9.73 -9.14
CA SER A 193 25.78 8.51 -9.68
C SER A 193 24.81 7.34 -9.95
N TYR A 194 23.60 7.37 -9.41
CA TYR A 194 22.59 6.31 -9.58
C TYR A 194 21.32 6.79 -10.31
N LYS A 195 21.24 8.07 -10.71
CA LYS A 195 20.04 8.64 -11.34
C LYS A 195 19.56 7.86 -12.56
N SER A 196 20.46 7.45 -13.45
CA SER A 196 20.10 6.68 -14.65
C SER A 196 19.54 5.29 -14.36
N ARG A 197 19.83 4.72 -13.19
CA ARG A 197 19.33 3.41 -12.75
C ARG A 197 18.02 3.51 -12.00
N ASP A 198 17.91 4.43 -11.04
CA ASP A 198 16.86 4.43 -10.02
C ASP A 198 15.80 5.54 -10.22
N ALA A 199 16.14 6.62 -10.97
CA ALA A 199 15.21 7.72 -11.25
C ALA A 199 14.37 7.45 -12.52
N LYS A 200 13.69 6.29 -12.56
CA LYS A 200 12.89 5.89 -13.73
C LYS A 200 11.41 6.20 -13.57
N ILE A 201 10.79 6.57 -14.68
CA ILE A 201 9.34 6.73 -14.83
C ILE A 201 8.92 5.70 -15.87
N THR A 202 8.31 4.61 -15.44
CA THR A 202 7.93 3.49 -16.31
C THR A 202 6.42 3.48 -16.53
N ALA A 203 5.99 3.59 -17.77
CA ALA A 203 4.58 3.52 -18.17
C ALA A 203 4.48 3.19 -19.66
N LYS A 204 3.34 2.61 -20.11
CA LYS A 204 3.05 2.41 -21.56
C LYS A 204 2.97 3.74 -22.29
N GLU A 205 2.31 4.72 -21.71
CA GLU A 205 2.19 6.07 -22.27
C GLU A 205 3.17 7.01 -21.58
N LYS A 206 3.91 7.79 -22.39
CA LYS A 206 4.84 8.78 -21.86
C LYS A 206 4.07 9.92 -21.19
N PRO A 207 4.33 10.22 -19.90
CA PRO A 207 3.73 11.39 -19.25
C PRO A 207 4.09 12.70 -19.95
N ALA A 208 3.15 13.62 -20.05
CA ALA A 208 3.34 14.90 -20.74
C ALA A 208 4.39 15.79 -20.05
N ASN A 209 4.37 15.84 -18.71
CA ASN A 209 5.09 16.85 -17.91
C ASN A 209 6.19 16.22 -17.04
N ILE A 210 7.13 15.52 -17.64
CA ILE A 210 8.30 14.98 -16.90
C ILE A 210 9.28 16.13 -16.64
N ILE A 211 9.51 16.45 -15.38
CA ILE A 211 10.46 17.49 -14.94
C ILE A 211 11.77 16.84 -14.44
N CYS A 212 11.68 15.69 -13.79
CA CYS A 212 12.84 14.94 -13.31
C CYS A 212 12.59 13.44 -13.45
N GLY A 213 13.62 12.70 -13.86
CA GLY A 213 13.56 11.27 -14.13
C GLY A 213 13.61 10.96 -15.63
N GLU A 214 13.90 9.70 -15.94
CA GLU A 214 13.96 9.17 -17.30
C GLU A 214 12.72 8.32 -17.59
N TRP A 215 12.02 8.62 -18.67
CA TRP A 215 10.90 7.76 -19.08
C TRP A 215 11.42 6.49 -19.76
N VAL A 216 10.90 5.38 -19.31
CA VAL A 216 11.19 4.05 -19.88
C VAL A 216 9.85 3.42 -20.26
N PRO A 217 9.66 2.96 -21.50
CA PRO A 217 8.46 2.24 -21.89
C PRO A 217 8.23 1.03 -20.98
N PHE A 218 6.96 0.74 -20.71
CA PHE A 218 6.58 -0.49 -20.03
C PHE A 218 6.47 -1.57 -21.12
N ASP A 219 7.41 -2.49 -21.15
CA ASP A 219 7.34 -3.67 -22.02
C ASP A 219 6.48 -4.74 -21.32
N ASP A 220 5.53 -5.31 -22.06
CA ASP A 220 4.58 -6.36 -21.59
C ASP A 220 5.29 -7.66 -21.27
#